data_e985751b60132c6e9b7177b9a639a3dc
#
_entry.id   e985751b60132c6e9b7177b9a639a3dc
#
_cell.length_a   1.000
_cell.length_b   1.000
_cell.length_c   1.000
_cell.angle_alpha   90.00
_cell.angle_beta   90.00
_cell.angle_gamma   90.00
#
_symmetry.space_group_name_H-M   'P 1'
#
loop_
_entity.id
_entity.type
_entity.pdbx_description
1 polymer ?
#
loop_
_entity_poly.entity_id
_entity_poly.type
_entity_poly.pdbx_seq_one_letter_code
_entity_poly.pdbx_strand_id
1 'polypeptide(L)'
;MPRPSGPARLSLLYAVVFTEIGIAMPFMPLWLDALGLDARVIGLLLALPIATRIAATAPLMSLLDRGLGPRRLILLGSLALSLSYALMPAAAGIGWPLLAGLIVLNAVAGAPLVPCIDYLTLAAVRQDARLTYARIRMAGSIAFLLANLAGGLLLTALGGRLAVPLLLTGLALGAGLVAWRSRAVAALPPSAAGDGRTRLPRRLWLCIGAAAAIQASHGAIYGFGSIYWTGQGIPPTWVGALWAIGVLAEIALFAGLPALPAAWRGPVRLLGAGAVAAILRAIGMYLLGDHLAALVPLQCLHGLTFGATQLGAMAAVSAYAPDGARGRAQGTLSAVNAGISVVATLGSGVAYRAGGPLAFLLMAPLAAAGLGLALASRRARGVRLETDRQP
;
A
#
# COMPACT_ATOMS: atom_id res chain seq x y z
N MET A 1 16.26 -30.34 -11.74
CA MET A 1 15.05 -29.52 -11.91
C MET A 1 15.30 -28.48 -13.00
N PRO A 2 14.44 -28.31 -14.00
CA PRO A 2 14.60 -27.29 -15.03
C PRO A 2 14.61 -25.90 -14.36
N ARG A 3 15.55 -25.03 -14.79
CA ARG A 3 15.63 -23.67 -14.26
C ARG A 3 14.39 -22.90 -14.70
N PRO A 4 13.65 -22.23 -13.80
CA PRO A 4 12.47 -21.46 -14.16
C PRO A 4 12.81 -20.41 -15.23
N SER A 5 11.89 -20.21 -16.18
CA SER A 5 12.02 -19.18 -17.22
C SER A 5 12.10 -17.77 -16.61
N GLY A 6 12.59 -16.79 -17.36
CA GLY A 6 12.68 -15.40 -16.90
C GLY A 6 11.38 -14.84 -16.30
N PRO A 7 10.23 -15.02 -16.98
CA PRO A 7 8.92 -14.59 -16.47
C PRO A 7 8.50 -15.28 -15.18
N ALA A 8 8.74 -16.60 -15.05
CA ALA A 8 8.41 -17.34 -13.83
C ALA A 8 9.21 -16.84 -12.62
N ARG A 9 10.44 -16.37 -12.81
CA ARG A 9 11.25 -15.78 -11.73
C ARG A 9 10.75 -14.41 -11.30
N LEU A 10 10.26 -13.59 -12.23
CA LEU A 10 9.64 -12.30 -11.92
C LEU A 10 8.35 -12.53 -11.13
N SER A 11 7.50 -13.46 -11.55
CA SER A 11 6.32 -13.87 -10.80
C SER A 11 6.68 -14.37 -9.40
N LEU A 12 7.75 -15.15 -9.25
CA LEU A 12 8.23 -15.63 -7.96
C LEU A 12 8.75 -14.49 -7.07
N LEU A 13 9.45 -13.50 -7.62
CA LEU A 13 9.87 -12.30 -6.88
C LEU A 13 8.67 -11.52 -6.35
N TYR A 14 7.65 -11.28 -7.20
CA TYR A 14 6.40 -10.69 -6.71
C TYR A 14 5.76 -11.53 -5.62
N ALA A 15 5.66 -12.84 -5.82
CA ALA A 15 5.04 -13.72 -4.84
C ALA A 15 5.74 -13.62 -3.48
N VAL A 16 7.07 -13.73 -3.41
CA VAL A 16 7.81 -13.71 -2.14
C VAL A 16 7.71 -12.34 -1.46
N VAL A 17 7.92 -11.23 -2.20
CA VAL A 17 7.84 -9.87 -1.64
C VAL A 17 6.41 -9.55 -1.19
N PHE A 18 5.40 -9.97 -1.94
CA PHE A 18 4.01 -9.73 -1.55
C PHE A 18 3.50 -10.66 -0.44
N THR A 19 4.10 -11.85 -0.28
CA THR A 19 3.90 -12.68 0.93
C THR A 19 4.45 -11.96 2.16
N GLU A 20 5.64 -11.37 2.07
CA GLU A 20 6.21 -10.56 3.16
C GLU A 20 5.28 -9.40 3.55
N ILE A 21 4.81 -8.63 2.57
CA ILE A 21 3.88 -7.51 2.81
C ILE A 21 2.56 -8.02 3.40
N GLY A 22 2.04 -9.16 2.91
CA GLY A 22 0.81 -9.78 3.38
C GLY A 22 0.89 -10.32 4.82
N ILE A 23 2.08 -10.70 5.29
CA ILE A 23 2.32 -11.03 6.70
C ILE A 23 2.54 -9.74 7.52
N ALA A 24 3.38 -8.83 7.03
CA ALA A 24 3.75 -7.63 7.79
C ALA A 24 2.54 -6.74 8.06
N MET A 25 1.66 -6.52 7.08
CA MET A 25 0.58 -5.56 7.16
C MET A 25 -0.43 -5.85 8.28
N PRO A 26 -1.01 -7.06 8.43
CA PRO A 26 -1.93 -7.37 9.51
C PRO A 26 -1.25 -7.72 10.83
N PHE A 27 -0.02 -8.26 10.81
CA PHE A 27 0.55 -8.92 11.99
C PHE A 27 1.73 -8.16 12.63
N MET A 28 2.37 -7.21 11.95
CA MET A 28 3.36 -6.33 12.57
C MET A 28 2.75 -5.46 13.68
N PRO A 29 1.56 -4.84 13.51
CA PRO A 29 0.89 -4.13 14.60
C PRO A 29 0.65 -5.03 15.82
N LEU A 30 0.19 -6.28 15.62
CA LEU A 30 -0.02 -7.24 16.69
C LEU A 30 1.29 -7.59 17.42
N TRP A 31 2.39 -7.72 16.68
CA TRP A 31 3.70 -7.96 17.26
C TRP A 31 4.16 -6.79 18.13
N LEU A 32 3.98 -5.55 17.66
CA LEU A 32 4.31 -4.35 18.43
C LEU A 32 3.45 -4.25 19.71
N ASP A 33 2.17 -4.57 19.64
CA ASP A 33 1.26 -4.61 20.79
C ASP A 33 1.67 -5.68 21.80
N ALA A 34 2.04 -6.88 21.33
CA ALA A 34 2.54 -7.96 22.17
C ALA A 34 3.85 -7.64 22.91
N LEU A 35 4.59 -6.62 22.48
CA LEU A 35 5.76 -6.08 23.22
C LEU A 35 5.33 -5.19 24.41
N GLY A 36 4.05 -4.88 24.56
CA GLY A 36 3.53 -4.00 25.61
C GLY A 36 3.77 -2.51 25.33
N LEU A 37 3.95 -2.13 24.06
CA LEU A 37 4.20 -0.74 23.68
C LEU A 37 2.90 0.08 23.76
N ASP A 38 3.04 1.33 24.19
CA ASP A 38 1.95 2.30 24.18
C ASP A 38 1.42 2.56 22.76
N ALA A 39 0.12 2.72 22.57
CA ALA A 39 -0.51 2.91 21.27
C ALA A 39 0.05 4.12 20.49
N ARG A 40 0.51 5.19 21.17
CA ARG A 40 1.18 6.32 20.51
C ARG A 40 2.52 5.91 19.92
N VAL A 41 3.28 5.07 20.64
CA VAL A 41 4.55 4.52 20.15
C VAL A 41 4.28 3.58 18.98
N ILE A 42 3.28 2.71 19.06
CA ILE A 42 2.87 1.85 17.95
C ILE A 42 2.50 2.70 16.71
N GLY A 43 1.68 3.73 16.87
CA GLY A 43 1.32 4.65 15.80
C GLY A 43 2.54 5.33 15.17
N LEU A 44 3.52 5.76 15.97
CA LEU A 44 4.78 6.30 15.50
C LEU A 44 5.58 5.26 14.69
N LEU A 45 5.77 4.05 15.23
CA LEU A 45 6.53 2.99 14.60
C LEU A 45 5.91 2.52 13.27
N LEU A 46 4.58 2.59 13.15
CA LEU A 46 3.86 2.27 11.91
C LEU A 46 3.85 3.44 10.90
N ALA A 47 3.97 4.69 11.36
CA ALA A 47 4.07 5.86 10.48
C ALA A 47 5.49 6.04 9.90
N LEU A 48 6.53 5.64 10.63
CA LEU A 48 7.94 5.74 10.21
C LEU A 48 8.21 5.11 8.84
N PRO A 49 7.77 3.86 8.54
CA PRO A 49 7.99 3.25 7.23
C PRO A 49 7.36 4.06 6.08
N ILE A 50 6.19 4.66 6.30
CA ILE A 50 5.50 5.46 5.28
C ILE A 50 6.33 6.71 4.98
N ALA A 51 6.71 7.46 6.01
CA ALA A 51 7.53 8.67 5.87
C ALA A 51 8.90 8.37 5.26
N THR A 52 9.56 7.31 5.72
CA THR A 52 10.89 6.91 5.24
C THR A 52 10.87 6.53 3.76
N ARG A 53 9.87 5.77 3.32
CA ARG A 53 9.75 5.36 1.90
C ARG A 53 9.56 6.55 0.98
N ILE A 54 8.84 7.59 1.39
CA ILE A 54 8.70 8.83 0.61
C ILE A 54 10.07 9.43 0.33
N ALA A 55 10.92 9.53 1.35
CA ALA A 55 12.23 10.13 1.24
C ALA A 55 13.25 9.23 0.53
N ALA A 56 13.18 7.90 0.74
CA ALA A 56 14.20 6.95 0.31
C ALA A 56 14.00 6.40 -1.11
N THR A 57 12.74 6.26 -1.60
CA THR A 57 12.50 5.55 -2.86
C THR A 57 13.17 6.23 -4.06
N ALA A 58 12.98 7.54 -4.24
CA ALA A 58 13.52 8.24 -5.39
C ALA A 58 15.08 8.26 -5.41
N PRO A 59 15.77 8.59 -4.30
CA PRO A 59 17.23 8.49 -4.25
C PRO A 59 17.76 7.08 -4.53
N LEU A 60 17.13 6.04 -3.98
CA LEU A 60 17.57 4.66 -4.21
C LEU A 60 17.32 4.22 -5.64
N MET A 61 16.20 4.60 -6.25
CA MET A 61 15.94 4.31 -7.66
C MET A 61 16.90 5.05 -8.59
N SER A 62 17.39 6.25 -8.23
CA SER A 62 18.39 6.97 -9.02
C SER A 62 19.75 6.24 -9.10
N LEU A 63 20.00 5.28 -8.21
CA LEU A 63 21.20 4.43 -8.31
C LEU A 63 21.20 3.55 -9.56
N LEU A 64 20.03 3.26 -10.13
CA LEU A 64 19.92 2.55 -11.42
C LEU A 64 20.55 3.37 -12.54
N ASP A 65 20.37 4.70 -12.54
CA ASP A 65 20.93 5.61 -13.51
C ASP A 65 22.45 5.73 -13.35
N ARG A 66 22.96 5.43 -12.15
CA ARG A 66 24.41 5.39 -11.84
C ARG A 66 25.05 4.02 -12.07
N GLY A 67 24.33 3.08 -12.70
CA GLY A 67 24.82 1.76 -13.10
C GLY A 67 24.66 0.65 -12.05
N LEU A 68 24.03 0.91 -10.91
CA LEU A 68 23.66 -0.15 -9.97
C LEU A 68 22.46 -0.91 -10.51
N GLY A 69 22.66 -2.12 -11.03
CA GLY A 69 21.57 -2.91 -11.62
C GLY A 69 20.44 -3.22 -10.65
N PRO A 70 19.17 -3.29 -11.11
CA PRO A 70 17.99 -3.49 -10.26
C PRO A 70 18.06 -4.79 -9.45
N ARG A 71 18.64 -5.85 -10.01
CA ARG A 71 18.89 -7.12 -9.30
C ARG A 71 19.77 -6.94 -8.05
N ARG A 72 20.86 -6.14 -8.17
CA ARG A 72 21.74 -5.89 -7.02
C ARG A 72 20.99 -5.09 -5.94
N LEU A 73 20.17 -4.15 -6.35
CA LEU A 73 19.39 -3.33 -5.44
C LEU A 73 18.34 -4.19 -4.69
N ILE A 74 17.67 -5.12 -5.38
CA ILE A 74 16.76 -6.09 -4.75
C ILE A 74 17.55 -6.98 -3.77
N LEU A 75 18.69 -7.52 -4.18
CA LEU A 75 19.50 -8.41 -3.34
C LEU A 75 19.96 -7.71 -2.06
N LEU A 76 20.59 -6.55 -2.18
CA LEU A 76 21.09 -5.78 -1.04
C LEU A 76 19.94 -5.32 -0.13
N GLY A 77 18.84 -4.84 -0.72
CA GLY A 77 17.64 -4.47 0.03
C GLY A 77 17.04 -5.65 0.78
N SER A 78 16.93 -6.82 0.15
CA SER A 78 16.39 -8.03 0.79
C SER A 78 17.29 -8.54 1.93
N LEU A 79 18.62 -8.49 1.79
CA LEU A 79 19.54 -8.86 2.84
C LEU A 79 19.47 -7.89 4.03
N ALA A 80 19.41 -6.57 3.76
CA ALA A 80 19.24 -5.56 4.80
C ALA A 80 17.87 -5.67 5.50
N LEU A 81 16.80 -5.96 4.75
CA LEU A 81 15.47 -6.27 5.31
C LEU A 81 15.53 -7.47 6.24
N SER A 82 16.12 -8.58 5.79
CA SER A 82 16.23 -9.79 6.58
C SER A 82 17.00 -9.55 7.87
N LEU A 83 18.15 -8.88 7.79
CA LEU A 83 18.95 -8.54 8.96
C LEU A 83 18.19 -7.64 9.93
N SER A 84 17.48 -6.61 9.42
CA SER A 84 16.70 -5.72 10.27
C SER A 84 15.56 -6.46 10.98
N TYR A 85 14.82 -7.35 10.30
CA TYR A 85 13.78 -8.16 10.93
C TYR A 85 14.36 -9.11 11.99
N ALA A 86 15.49 -9.75 11.70
CA ALA A 86 16.16 -10.65 12.65
C ALA A 86 16.62 -9.94 13.92
N LEU A 87 17.02 -8.67 13.83
CA LEU A 87 17.50 -7.86 14.96
C LEU A 87 16.36 -7.17 15.73
N MET A 88 15.16 -7.01 15.15
CA MET A 88 14.02 -6.34 15.80
C MET A 88 13.68 -6.89 17.20
N PRO A 89 13.63 -8.23 17.44
CA PRO A 89 13.35 -8.75 18.77
C PRO A 89 14.39 -8.34 19.82
N ALA A 90 15.66 -8.36 19.46
CA ALA A 90 16.74 -7.93 20.36
C ALA A 90 16.67 -6.42 20.64
N ALA A 91 16.43 -5.62 19.62
CA ALA A 91 16.25 -4.17 19.77
C ALA A 91 15.04 -3.81 20.63
N ALA A 92 13.93 -4.55 20.49
CA ALA A 92 12.75 -4.38 21.33
C ALA A 92 13.03 -4.64 22.81
N GLY A 93 13.93 -5.60 23.14
CA GLY A 93 14.38 -5.87 24.49
C GLY A 93 15.24 -4.76 25.11
N ILE A 94 15.88 -3.93 24.26
CA ILE A 94 16.67 -2.77 24.71
C ILE A 94 15.77 -1.53 24.85
N GLY A 95 14.87 -1.31 23.90
CA GLY A 95 13.90 -0.23 23.95
C GLY A 95 13.38 0.19 22.59
N TRP A 96 12.19 0.81 22.59
CA TRP A 96 11.53 1.24 21.37
C TRP A 96 12.31 2.24 20.48
N PRO A 97 13.23 3.12 20.99
CA PRO A 97 13.99 4.00 20.11
C PRO A 97 14.97 3.23 19.18
N LEU A 98 15.62 2.16 19.70
CA LEU A 98 16.46 1.30 18.89
C LEU A 98 15.63 0.51 17.86
N LEU A 99 14.46 0.02 18.27
CA LEU A 99 13.50 -0.61 17.38
C LEU A 99 13.06 0.36 16.28
N ALA A 100 12.79 1.63 16.58
CA ALA A 100 12.46 2.66 15.61
C ALA A 100 13.58 2.85 14.57
N GLY A 101 14.84 2.90 15.00
CA GLY A 101 16.00 2.94 14.11
C GLY A 101 16.05 1.75 13.15
N LEU A 102 15.79 0.53 13.64
CA LEU A 102 15.72 -0.68 12.78
C LEU A 102 14.52 -0.65 11.83
N ILE A 103 13.37 -0.14 12.25
CA ILE A 103 12.19 0.04 11.39
C ILE A 103 12.48 1.05 10.27
N VAL A 104 13.20 2.14 10.55
CA VAL A 104 13.64 3.08 9.53
C VAL A 104 14.60 2.41 8.55
N LEU A 105 15.61 1.67 9.05
CA LEU A 105 16.54 0.92 8.19
C LEU A 105 15.79 -0.10 7.31
N ASN A 106 14.84 -0.83 7.90
CA ASN A 106 13.97 -1.76 7.20
C ASN A 106 13.19 -1.05 6.07
N ALA A 107 12.60 0.10 6.36
CA ALA A 107 11.85 0.87 5.37
C ALA A 107 12.73 1.41 4.23
N VAL A 108 13.96 1.85 4.51
CA VAL A 108 14.96 2.24 3.49
C VAL A 108 15.29 1.03 2.61
N ALA A 109 15.60 -0.11 3.23
CA ALA A 109 15.98 -1.34 2.54
C ALA A 109 14.86 -1.87 1.63
N GLY A 110 13.60 -1.80 2.09
CA GLY A 110 12.42 -2.26 1.36
C GLY A 110 11.92 -1.30 0.29
N ALA A 111 12.28 -0.01 0.38
CA ALA A 111 11.75 1.04 -0.52
C ALA A 111 11.94 0.75 -2.01
N PRO A 112 13.08 0.24 -2.49
CA PRO A 112 13.31 0.00 -3.91
C PRO A 112 12.80 -1.35 -4.42
N LEU A 113 12.37 -2.29 -3.55
CA LEU A 113 12.11 -3.68 -3.95
C LEU A 113 11.01 -3.76 -5.02
N VAL A 114 9.81 -3.28 -4.71
CA VAL A 114 8.68 -3.32 -5.65
C VAL A 114 8.97 -2.51 -6.91
N PRO A 115 9.44 -1.25 -6.83
CA PRO A 115 9.84 -0.48 -8.02
C PRO A 115 10.88 -1.18 -8.91
N CYS A 116 11.87 -1.86 -8.32
CA CYS A 116 12.86 -2.61 -9.10
C CYS A 116 12.26 -3.85 -9.78
N ILE A 117 11.33 -4.56 -9.12
CA ILE A 117 10.64 -5.70 -9.73
C ILE A 117 9.74 -5.22 -10.87
N ASP A 118 9.03 -4.10 -10.68
CA ASP A 118 8.22 -3.46 -11.72
C ASP A 118 9.08 -3.06 -12.93
N TYR A 119 10.25 -2.44 -12.68
CA TYR A 119 11.21 -2.09 -13.72
C TYR A 119 11.67 -3.32 -14.53
N LEU A 120 12.06 -4.41 -13.86
CA LEU A 120 12.47 -5.66 -14.52
C LEU A 120 11.32 -6.30 -15.31
N THR A 121 10.11 -6.23 -14.78
CA THR A 121 8.91 -6.77 -15.44
C THR A 121 8.57 -5.99 -16.70
N LEU A 122 8.59 -4.66 -16.63
CA LEU A 122 8.37 -3.80 -17.80
C LEU A 122 9.45 -4.01 -18.88
N ALA A 123 10.70 -4.21 -18.46
CA ALA A 123 11.79 -4.54 -19.39
C ALA A 123 11.54 -5.87 -20.11
N ALA A 124 11.10 -6.90 -19.37
CA ALA A 124 10.79 -8.22 -19.94
C ALA A 124 9.59 -8.16 -20.91
N VAL A 125 8.52 -7.44 -20.54
CA VAL A 125 7.33 -7.26 -21.38
C VAL A 125 7.66 -6.52 -22.69
N ARG A 126 8.58 -5.57 -22.67
CA ARG A 126 9.03 -4.88 -23.89
C ARG A 126 9.85 -5.79 -24.84
N GLN A 127 10.53 -6.79 -24.29
CA GLN A 127 11.35 -7.74 -25.06
C GLN A 127 10.53 -8.91 -25.61
N ASP A 128 9.40 -9.28 -25.00
CA ASP A 128 8.53 -10.37 -25.43
C ASP A 128 7.05 -9.97 -25.39
N ALA A 129 6.46 -9.76 -26.56
CA ALA A 129 5.05 -9.36 -26.72
C ALA A 129 4.04 -10.39 -26.18
N ARG A 130 4.46 -11.63 -25.90
CA ARG A 130 3.62 -12.66 -25.29
C ARG A 130 3.43 -12.47 -23.79
N LEU A 131 4.26 -11.63 -23.17
CA LEU A 131 4.21 -11.31 -21.75
C LEU A 131 3.31 -10.10 -21.51
N THR A 132 2.58 -10.14 -20.41
CA THR A 132 1.82 -8.98 -19.93
C THR A 132 2.22 -8.68 -18.50
N TYR A 133 2.41 -7.39 -18.19
CA TYR A 133 2.71 -6.93 -16.83
C TYR A 133 1.69 -7.46 -15.82
N ALA A 134 0.39 -7.36 -16.16
CA ALA A 134 -0.70 -7.78 -15.28
C ALA A 134 -0.60 -9.25 -14.89
N ARG A 135 -0.28 -10.13 -15.84
CA ARG A 135 -0.17 -11.58 -15.60
C ARG A 135 1.00 -11.92 -14.66
N ILE A 136 2.15 -11.27 -14.83
CA ILE A 136 3.31 -11.48 -13.96
C ILE A 136 3.02 -10.91 -12.56
N ARG A 137 2.45 -9.72 -12.48
CA ARG A 137 2.13 -9.01 -11.23
C ARG A 137 1.04 -9.70 -10.42
N MET A 138 0.11 -10.40 -11.06
CA MET A 138 -0.99 -11.15 -10.41
C MET A 138 -0.47 -12.19 -9.42
N ALA A 139 0.71 -12.78 -9.65
CA ALA A 139 1.33 -13.69 -8.69
C ALA A 139 1.54 -13.05 -7.31
N GLY A 140 1.87 -11.75 -7.27
CA GLY A 140 1.98 -10.99 -6.03
C GLY A 140 0.63 -10.83 -5.33
N SER A 141 -0.44 -10.50 -6.06
CA SER A 141 -1.77 -10.34 -5.45
C SER A 141 -2.31 -11.65 -4.87
N ILE A 142 -2.11 -12.76 -5.57
CA ILE A 142 -2.47 -14.09 -5.06
C ILE A 142 -1.64 -14.44 -3.82
N ALA A 143 -0.33 -14.19 -3.86
CA ALA A 143 0.56 -14.45 -2.75
C ALA A 143 0.21 -13.60 -1.52
N PHE A 144 -0.11 -12.33 -1.70
CA PHE A 144 -0.60 -11.45 -0.64
C PHE A 144 -1.87 -12.00 0.03
N LEU A 145 -2.86 -12.40 -0.77
CA LEU A 145 -4.11 -12.98 -0.28
C LEU A 145 -3.86 -14.25 0.53
N LEU A 146 -3.06 -15.18 -0.02
CA LEU A 146 -2.71 -16.43 0.67
C LEU A 146 -1.88 -16.18 1.93
N ALA A 147 -1.01 -15.16 1.91
CA ALA A 147 -0.20 -14.78 3.07
C ALA A 147 -1.04 -14.25 4.23
N ASN A 148 -2.10 -13.47 3.97
CA ASN A 148 -3.03 -13.04 5.01
C ASN A 148 -3.69 -14.25 5.71
N LEU A 149 -4.17 -15.22 4.93
CA LEU A 149 -4.81 -16.43 5.46
C LEU A 149 -3.80 -17.33 6.20
N ALA A 150 -2.67 -17.65 5.55
CA ALA A 150 -1.63 -18.49 6.12
C ALA A 150 -0.98 -17.85 7.36
N GLY A 151 -0.78 -16.52 7.36
CA GLY A 151 -0.23 -15.79 8.49
C GLY A 151 -1.06 -15.93 9.75
N GLY A 152 -2.39 -15.81 9.63
CA GLY A 152 -3.31 -16.03 10.75
C GLY A 152 -3.21 -17.44 11.31
N LEU A 153 -3.21 -18.46 10.44
CA LEU A 153 -3.05 -19.86 10.83
C LEU A 153 -1.68 -20.13 11.50
N LEU A 154 -0.61 -19.64 10.89
CA LEU A 154 0.75 -19.84 11.39
C LEU A 154 0.96 -19.18 12.75
N LEU A 155 0.43 -17.96 12.96
CA LEU A 155 0.56 -17.28 14.25
C LEU A 155 -0.27 -17.96 15.34
N THR A 156 -1.42 -18.52 15.01
CA THR A 156 -2.20 -19.33 15.93
C THR A 156 -1.47 -20.62 16.33
N ALA A 157 -0.78 -21.25 15.36
CA ALA A 157 -0.07 -22.53 15.59
C ALA A 157 1.30 -22.36 16.26
N LEU A 158 2.07 -21.35 15.83
CA LEU A 158 3.44 -21.16 16.34
C LEU A 158 3.46 -20.43 17.67
N GLY A 159 2.51 -19.52 17.89
CA GLY A 159 2.51 -18.69 19.10
C GLY A 159 3.78 -17.85 19.27
N GLY A 160 3.78 -16.98 20.28
CA GLY A 160 4.99 -16.35 20.76
C GLY A 160 5.47 -15.10 19.99
N ARG A 161 6.30 -14.34 20.72
CA ARG A 161 6.81 -13.01 20.31
C ARG A 161 7.78 -13.03 19.13
N LEU A 162 8.30 -14.20 18.72
CA LEU A 162 9.30 -14.32 17.66
C LEU A 162 8.70 -14.71 16.29
N ALA A 163 7.45 -15.20 16.25
CA ALA A 163 6.89 -15.76 15.04
C ALA A 163 6.87 -14.75 13.88
N VAL A 164 6.40 -13.52 14.10
CA VAL A 164 6.31 -12.48 13.04
C VAL A 164 7.70 -12.09 12.52
N PRO A 165 8.68 -11.67 13.36
CA PRO A 165 10.02 -11.32 12.89
C PRO A 165 10.74 -12.47 12.18
N LEU A 166 10.62 -13.71 12.66
CA LEU A 166 11.27 -14.87 12.04
C LEU A 166 10.68 -15.19 10.66
N LEU A 167 9.35 -15.16 10.52
CA LEU A 167 8.69 -15.35 9.22
C LEU A 167 9.13 -14.28 8.22
N LEU A 168 9.14 -13.00 8.63
CA LEU A 168 9.56 -11.89 7.76
C LEU A 168 11.06 -11.98 7.42
N THR A 169 11.90 -12.40 8.35
CA THR A 169 13.34 -12.68 8.10
C THR A 169 13.51 -13.72 7.00
N GLY A 170 12.81 -14.84 7.11
CA GLY A 170 12.89 -15.93 6.13
C GLY A 170 12.37 -15.51 4.75
N LEU A 171 11.27 -14.74 4.69
CA LEU A 171 10.71 -14.24 3.43
C LEU A 171 11.64 -13.23 2.75
N ALA A 172 12.24 -12.32 3.50
CA ALA A 172 13.22 -11.37 2.97
C ALA A 172 14.48 -12.09 2.45
N LEU A 173 14.98 -13.11 3.14
CA LEU A 173 16.06 -13.98 2.63
C LEU A 173 15.65 -14.69 1.35
N GLY A 174 14.41 -15.20 1.28
CA GLY A 174 13.85 -15.84 0.10
C GLY A 174 13.82 -14.91 -1.12
N ALA A 175 13.41 -13.65 -0.93
CA ALA A 175 13.44 -12.63 -1.98
C ALA A 175 14.88 -12.37 -2.47
N GLY A 176 15.83 -12.25 -1.55
CA GLY A 176 17.26 -12.12 -1.87
C GLY A 176 17.79 -13.31 -2.67
N LEU A 177 17.44 -14.54 -2.26
CA LEU A 177 17.85 -15.77 -2.95
C LEU A 177 17.28 -15.85 -4.37
N VAL A 178 16.01 -15.49 -4.56
CA VAL A 178 15.38 -15.43 -5.89
C VAL A 178 16.08 -14.37 -6.76
N ALA A 179 16.36 -13.20 -6.21
CA ALA A 179 17.08 -12.14 -6.91
C ALA A 179 18.50 -12.58 -7.29
N TRP A 180 19.21 -13.26 -6.37
CA TRP A 180 20.56 -13.77 -6.63
C TRP A 180 20.58 -14.80 -7.75
N ARG A 181 19.59 -15.69 -7.81
CA ARG A 181 19.46 -16.70 -8.86
C ARG A 181 18.90 -16.17 -10.18
N SER A 182 18.39 -14.94 -10.22
CA SER A 182 17.84 -14.33 -11.42
C SER A 182 18.96 -13.86 -12.37
N ARG A 183 18.77 -13.99 -13.70
CA ARG A 183 19.71 -13.45 -14.68
C ARG A 183 19.54 -11.93 -14.76
N ALA A 184 20.62 -11.23 -15.11
CA ALA A 184 20.53 -9.82 -15.42
C ALA A 184 19.61 -9.60 -16.65
N VAL A 185 18.67 -8.65 -16.50
CA VAL A 185 17.85 -8.15 -17.61
C VAL A 185 18.51 -6.86 -18.08
N ALA A 186 18.56 -6.62 -19.39
CA ALA A 186 19.09 -5.39 -19.94
C ALA A 186 18.34 -4.17 -19.38
N ALA A 187 19.08 -3.12 -19.06
CA ALA A 187 18.49 -1.88 -18.56
C ALA A 187 17.55 -1.27 -19.61
N LEU A 188 16.44 -0.71 -19.13
CA LEU A 188 15.58 0.12 -19.98
C LEU A 188 16.31 1.44 -20.31
N PRO A 189 16.16 1.98 -21.52
CA PRO A 189 16.64 3.33 -21.80
C PRO A 189 15.97 4.33 -20.85
N PRO A 190 16.68 5.40 -20.43
CA PRO A 190 16.10 6.45 -19.60
C PRO A 190 14.81 6.96 -20.22
N SER A 191 13.75 7.08 -19.42
CA SER A 191 12.52 7.73 -19.87
C SER A 191 12.82 9.22 -20.05
N ALA A 192 12.41 9.81 -21.17
CA ALA A 192 12.52 11.24 -21.39
C ALA A 192 11.78 11.97 -20.22
N ALA A 193 12.53 12.78 -19.49
CA ALA A 193 11.96 13.63 -18.45
C ALA A 193 10.98 14.60 -19.13
N GLY A 194 9.71 14.50 -18.75
CA GLY A 194 8.70 15.45 -19.21
C GLY A 194 9.07 16.87 -18.75
N ASP A 195 8.71 17.88 -19.54
CA ASP A 195 8.95 19.30 -19.22
C ASP A 195 8.26 19.64 -17.88
N GLY A 196 9.07 19.89 -16.84
CA GLY A 196 8.63 20.12 -15.46
C GLY A 196 7.81 21.39 -15.24
N ARG A 197 7.53 22.17 -16.29
CA ARG A 197 6.94 23.52 -16.23
C ARG A 197 5.39 23.55 -16.27
N THR A 198 4.75 22.50 -16.74
CA THR A 198 3.27 22.51 -16.90
C THR A 198 2.54 22.40 -15.57
N ARG A 199 1.76 23.39 -15.15
CA ARG A 199 1.00 23.38 -13.90
C ARG A 199 -0.14 22.36 -13.95
N LEU A 200 -0.30 21.58 -12.85
CA LEU A 200 -1.44 20.66 -12.73
C LEU A 200 -2.73 21.48 -12.52
N PRO A 201 -3.84 21.16 -13.25
CA PRO A 201 -5.10 21.87 -13.13
C PRO A 201 -5.71 21.76 -11.73
N ARG A 202 -6.43 22.79 -11.28
CA ARG A 202 -7.11 22.81 -9.97
C ARG A 202 -8.02 21.60 -9.78
N ARG A 203 -8.73 21.18 -10.82
CA ARG A 203 -9.61 20.00 -10.79
C ARG A 203 -8.85 18.72 -10.43
N LEU A 204 -7.66 18.54 -10.97
CA LEU A 204 -6.79 17.40 -10.66
C LEU A 204 -6.29 17.45 -9.20
N TRP A 205 -5.89 18.63 -8.71
CA TRP A 205 -5.50 18.80 -7.32
C TRP A 205 -6.62 18.43 -6.33
N LEU A 206 -7.87 18.83 -6.63
CA LEU A 206 -9.03 18.46 -5.82
C LEU A 206 -9.25 16.94 -5.82
N CYS A 207 -9.10 16.26 -6.97
CA CYS A 207 -9.18 14.80 -7.04
C CYS A 207 -8.02 14.10 -6.31
N ILE A 208 -6.79 14.63 -6.40
CA ILE A 208 -5.62 14.13 -5.66
C ILE A 208 -5.87 14.25 -4.16
N GLY A 209 -6.31 15.43 -3.69
CA GLY A 209 -6.64 15.65 -2.28
C GLY A 209 -7.77 14.75 -1.79
N ALA A 210 -8.82 14.55 -2.60
CA ALA A 210 -9.91 13.64 -2.30
C ALA A 210 -9.42 12.19 -2.15
N ALA A 211 -8.67 11.68 -3.12
CA ALA A 211 -8.13 10.33 -3.07
C ALA A 211 -7.20 10.14 -1.86
N ALA A 212 -6.32 11.10 -1.59
CA ALA A 212 -5.39 11.03 -0.47
C ALA A 212 -6.11 11.05 0.88
N ALA A 213 -7.13 11.88 1.05
CA ALA A 213 -7.93 11.93 2.29
C ALA A 213 -8.69 10.60 2.52
N ILE A 214 -9.30 10.04 1.46
CA ILE A 214 -10.01 8.75 1.57
C ILE A 214 -9.01 7.61 1.87
N GLN A 215 -7.87 7.56 1.18
CA GLN A 215 -6.86 6.53 1.43
C GLN A 215 -6.27 6.64 2.85
N ALA A 216 -5.98 7.86 3.30
CA ALA A 216 -5.43 8.08 4.64
C ALA A 216 -6.43 7.72 5.75
N SER A 217 -7.75 7.72 5.48
CA SER A 217 -8.76 7.26 6.44
C SER A 217 -8.64 5.77 6.82
N HIS A 218 -7.82 4.99 6.12
CA HIS A 218 -7.47 3.63 6.51
C HIS A 218 -6.45 3.58 7.67
N GLY A 219 -5.83 4.70 8.05
CA GLY A 219 -4.74 4.73 9.03
C GLY A 219 -5.07 4.02 10.35
N ALA A 220 -6.28 4.20 10.88
CA ALA A 220 -6.72 3.52 12.09
C ALA A 220 -6.89 2.00 11.90
N ILE A 221 -7.48 1.55 10.80
CA ILE A 221 -7.66 0.12 10.51
C ILE A 221 -6.31 -0.55 10.28
N TYR A 222 -5.43 0.07 9.50
CA TYR A 222 -4.11 -0.49 9.19
C TYR A 222 -3.20 -0.54 10.42
N GLY A 223 -3.31 0.44 11.32
CA GLY A 223 -2.52 0.46 12.55
C GLY A 223 -3.11 -0.37 13.68
N PHE A 224 -4.40 -0.28 13.87
CA PHE A 224 -5.04 -0.76 15.09
C PHE A 224 -6.20 -1.76 14.88
N GLY A 225 -6.61 -2.04 13.64
CA GLY A 225 -7.70 -2.98 13.37
C GLY A 225 -7.40 -4.37 13.91
N SER A 226 -6.23 -4.93 13.59
CA SER A 226 -5.83 -6.25 14.08
C SER A 226 -5.69 -6.28 15.60
N ILE A 227 -5.11 -5.23 16.22
CA ILE A 227 -4.95 -5.10 17.67
C ILE A 227 -6.34 -5.07 18.34
N TYR A 228 -7.25 -4.24 17.83
CA TYR A 228 -8.59 -4.12 18.37
C TYR A 228 -9.35 -5.44 18.32
N TRP A 229 -9.33 -6.13 17.16
CA TRP A 229 -10.05 -7.40 16.99
C TRP A 229 -9.51 -8.50 17.91
N THR A 230 -8.20 -8.63 18.04
CA THR A 230 -7.61 -9.61 18.96
C THR A 230 -7.90 -9.25 20.42
N GLY A 231 -7.92 -7.98 20.77
CA GLY A 231 -8.33 -7.50 22.09
C GLY A 231 -9.81 -7.81 22.42
N GLN A 232 -10.69 -7.94 21.41
CA GLN A 232 -12.08 -8.40 21.53
C GLN A 232 -12.22 -9.93 21.49
N GLY A 233 -11.11 -10.69 21.53
CA GLY A 233 -11.12 -12.16 21.53
C GLY A 233 -11.24 -12.79 20.13
N ILE A 234 -11.16 -12.01 19.05
CA ILE A 234 -11.16 -12.55 17.68
C ILE A 234 -9.78 -13.17 17.40
N PRO A 235 -9.69 -14.47 17.10
CA PRO A 235 -8.41 -15.16 16.94
C PRO A 235 -7.66 -14.68 15.69
N PRO A 236 -6.30 -14.78 15.66
CA PRO A 236 -5.48 -14.35 14.53
C PRO A 236 -5.88 -14.95 13.18
N THR A 237 -6.44 -16.15 13.18
CA THR A 237 -7.00 -16.81 11.98
C THR A 237 -8.09 -15.96 11.32
N TRP A 238 -9.03 -15.43 12.11
CA TRP A 238 -10.07 -14.54 11.63
C TRP A 238 -9.53 -13.17 11.24
N VAL A 239 -8.50 -12.67 11.96
CA VAL A 239 -7.81 -11.43 11.55
C VAL A 239 -7.28 -11.58 10.12
N GLY A 240 -6.54 -12.65 9.82
CA GLY A 240 -6.06 -12.93 8.47
C GLY A 240 -7.19 -13.06 7.44
N ALA A 241 -8.30 -13.74 7.81
CA ALA A 241 -9.47 -13.89 6.94
C ALA A 241 -10.15 -12.53 6.65
N LEU A 242 -10.30 -11.66 7.63
CA LEU A 242 -10.87 -10.32 7.47
C LEU A 242 -10.05 -9.46 6.51
N TRP A 243 -8.72 -9.51 6.61
CA TRP A 243 -7.85 -8.84 5.65
C TRP A 243 -8.00 -9.43 4.24
N ALA A 244 -8.06 -10.75 4.13
CA ALA A 244 -8.27 -11.44 2.85
C ALA A 244 -9.61 -11.08 2.21
N ILE A 245 -10.70 -10.98 2.99
CA ILE A 245 -12.03 -10.54 2.52
C ILE A 245 -11.94 -9.14 1.90
N GLY A 246 -11.22 -8.22 2.53
CA GLY A 246 -11.02 -6.88 1.98
C GLY A 246 -10.36 -6.90 0.60
N VAL A 247 -9.31 -7.71 0.44
CA VAL A 247 -8.60 -7.87 -0.85
C VAL A 247 -9.46 -8.56 -1.90
N LEU A 248 -10.23 -9.56 -1.50
CA LEU A 248 -11.18 -10.24 -2.41
C LEU A 248 -12.26 -9.27 -2.91
N ALA A 249 -12.78 -8.41 -2.05
CA ALA A 249 -13.74 -7.37 -2.43
C ALA A 249 -13.14 -6.36 -3.43
N GLU A 250 -11.86 -6.02 -3.27
CA GLU A 250 -11.12 -5.18 -4.24
C GLU A 250 -10.99 -5.88 -5.60
N ILE A 251 -10.58 -7.15 -5.61
CA ILE A 251 -10.47 -7.95 -6.83
C ILE A 251 -11.83 -8.06 -7.53
N ALA A 252 -12.89 -8.32 -6.78
CA ALA A 252 -14.25 -8.40 -7.30
C ALA A 252 -14.70 -7.07 -7.92
N LEU A 253 -14.39 -5.93 -7.28
CA LEU A 253 -14.68 -4.61 -7.85
C LEU A 253 -13.92 -4.39 -9.17
N PHE A 254 -12.63 -4.71 -9.22
CA PHE A 254 -11.83 -4.54 -10.44
C PHE A 254 -12.32 -5.43 -11.57
N ALA A 255 -12.69 -6.67 -11.28
CA ALA A 255 -13.27 -7.59 -12.26
C ALA A 255 -14.66 -7.13 -12.75
N GLY A 256 -15.49 -6.60 -11.87
CA GLY A 256 -16.85 -6.14 -12.17
C GLY A 256 -16.93 -4.75 -12.81
N LEU A 257 -15.86 -3.93 -12.69
CA LEU A 257 -15.87 -2.54 -13.19
C LEU A 257 -16.22 -2.41 -14.68
N PRO A 258 -15.74 -3.28 -15.60
CA PRO A 258 -16.11 -3.18 -17.02
C PRO A 258 -17.61 -3.37 -17.29
N ALA A 259 -18.32 -4.10 -16.43
CA ALA A 259 -19.76 -4.33 -16.54
C ALA A 259 -20.59 -3.13 -16.07
N LEU A 260 -19.99 -2.19 -15.29
CA LEU A 260 -20.70 -0.99 -14.86
C LEU A 260 -20.91 -0.02 -16.03
N PRO A 261 -22.04 0.72 -16.07
CA PRO A 261 -22.25 1.78 -17.05
C PRO A 261 -21.10 2.80 -17.05
N ALA A 262 -20.70 3.29 -18.23
CA ALA A 262 -19.60 4.25 -18.37
C ALA A 262 -19.76 5.49 -17.46
N ALA A 263 -21.01 5.90 -17.24
CA ALA A 263 -21.33 6.99 -16.34
C ALA A 263 -20.80 6.77 -14.91
N TRP A 264 -20.82 5.55 -14.38
CA TRP A 264 -20.36 5.23 -13.03
C TRP A 264 -18.84 5.11 -12.90
N ARG A 265 -18.12 4.93 -14.01
CA ARG A 265 -16.66 4.80 -14.07
C ARG A 265 -15.91 6.13 -14.03
N GLY A 266 -16.63 7.26 -13.96
CA GLY A 266 -16.02 8.59 -13.90
C GLY A 266 -15.30 8.85 -12.57
N PRO A 267 -14.18 9.65 -12.58
CA PRO A 267 -13.32 9.84 -11.43
C PRO A 267 -14.07 10.31 -10.19
N VAL A 268 -14.96 11.30 -10.34
CA VAL A 268 -15.68 11.88 -9.19
C VAL A 268 -16.70 10.91 -8.58
N ARG A 269 -17.33 10.05 -9.38
CA ARG A 269 -18.28 9.05 -8.87
C ARG A 269 -17.55 7.94 -8.12
N LEU A 270 -16.43 7.48 -8.65
CA LEU A 270 -15.60 6.47 -7.99
C LEU A 270 -15.02 7.00 -6.66
N LEU A 271 -14.48 8.23 -6.64
CA LEU A 271 -14.01 8.87 -5.41
C LEU A 271 -15.16 9.10 -4.43
N GLY A 272 -16.34 9.53 -4.90
CA GLY A 272 -17.51 9.70 -4.05
C GLY A 272 -17.99 8.39 -3.43
N ALA A 273 -18.05 7.30 -4.20
CA ALA A 273 -18.40 5.98 -3.69
C ALA A 273 -17.38 5.49 -2.63
N GLY A 274 -16.08 5.68 -2.91
CA GLY A 274 -15.02 5.38 -1.96
C GLY A 274 -15.14 6.16 -0.65
N ALA A 275 -15.43 7.46 -0.74
CA ALA A 275 -15.58 8.33 0.43
C ALA A 275 -16.81 7.94 1.29
N VAL A 276 -17.96 7.71 0.66
CA VAL A 276 -19.18 7.28 1.38
C VAL A 276 -18.94 5.93 2.06
N ALA A 277 -18.36 4.97 1.35
CA ALA A 277 -17.99 3.68 1.93
C ALA A 277 -17.00 3.82 3.09
N ALA A 278 -16.02 4.75 3.00
CA ALA A 278 -15.06 5.00 4.07
C ALA A 278 -15.72 5.61 5.32
N ILE A 279 -16.68 6.52 5.16
CA ILE A 279 -17.46 7.07 6.27
C ILE A 279 -18.28 5.94 6.94
N LEU A 280 -19.02 5.16 6.15
CA LEU A 280 -19.81 4.04 6.68
C LEU A 280 -18.92 3.02 7.39
N ARG A 281 -17.75 2.70 6.82
CA ARG A 281 -16.80 1.77 7.44
C ARG A 281 -16.22 2.32 8.74
N ALA A 282 -15.87 3.60 8.80
CA ALA A 282 -15.36 4.23 10.01
C ALA A 282 -16.39 4.20 11.16
N ILE A 283 -17.64 4.56 10.86
CA ILE A 283 -18.75 4.52 11.82
C ILE A 283 -19.06 3.05 12.22
N GLY A 284 -19.13 2.15 11.23
CA GLY A 284 -19.39 0.74 11.47
C GLY A 284 -18.32 0.07 12.34
N MET A 285 -17.03 0.39 12.10
CA MET A 285 -15.94 -0.10 12.94
C MET A 285 -15.98 0.43 14.37
N TYR A 286 -16.46 1.65 14.58
CA TYR A 286 -16.66 2.20 15.92
C TYR A 286 -17.82 1.53 16.67
N LEU A 287 -18.95 1.32 15.99
CA LEU A 287 -20.18 0.83 16.60
C LEU A 287 -20.26 -0.71 16.71
N LEU A 288 -19.66 -1.43 15.76
CA LEU A 288 -19.84 -2.88 15.55
C LEU A 288 -18.51 -3.63 15.36
N GLY A 289 -17.39 -2.98 15.63
CA GLY A 289 -16.05 -3.53 15.36
C GLY A 289 -15.65 -4.70 16.28
N ASP A 290 -16.41 -4.99 17.33
CA ASP A 290 -16.29 -6.12 18.24
C ASP A 290 -17.09 -7.36 17.79
N HIS A 291 -17.98 -7.22 16.80
CA HIS A 291 -18.85 -8.27 16.32
C HIS A 291 -18.34 -8.88 15.00
N LEU A 292 -17.84 -10.11 15.04
CA LEU A 292 -17.27 -10.79 13.87
C LEU A 292 -18.21 -10.80 12.66
N ALA A 293 -19.51 -11.03 12.87
CA ALA A 293 -20.51 -11.06 11.81
C ALA A 293 -20.63 -9.70 11.10
N ALA A 294 -20.47 -8.57 11.83
CA ALA A 294 -20.50 -7.23 11.27
C ALA A 294 -19.19 -6.87 10.59
N LEU A 295 -18.07 -7.42 11.04
CA LEU A 295 -16.76 -7.17 10.44
C LEU A 295 -16.67 -7.66 9.00
N VAL A 296 -17.33 -8.77 8.64
CA VAL A 296 -17.32 -9.30 7.27
C VAL A 296 -17.84 -8.26 6.25
N PRO A 297 -19.07 -7.73 6.36
CA PRO A 297 -19.53 -6.70 5.43
C PRO A 297 -18.72 -5.40 5.53
N LEU A 298 -18.23 -5.01 6.71
CA LEU A 298 -17.36 -3.84 6.87
C LEU A 298 -16.03 -4.03 6.14
N GLN A 299 -15.49 -5.24 6.09
CA GLN A 299 -14.28 -5.53 5.30
C GLN A 299 -14.58 -5.58 3.80
N CYS A 300 -15.77 -6.02 3.37
CA CYS A 300 -16.16 -5.94 1.95
C CYS A 300 -16.19 -4.48 1.44
N LEU A 301 -16.48 -3.50 2.31
CA LEU A 301 -16.40 -2.08 1.93
C LEU A 301 -14.97 -1.66 1.51
N HIS A 302 -13.93 -2.45 1.84
CA HIS A 302 -12.55 -2.18 1.40
C HIS A 302 -12.44 -2.09 -0.12
N GLY A 303 -13.17 -2.90 -0.86
CA GLY A 303 -13.23 -2.82 -2.32
C GLY A 303 -13.60 -1.42 -2.80
N LEU A 304 -14.53 -0.75 -2.13
CA LEU A 304 -14.92 0.62 -2.46
C LEU A 304 -13.95 1.64 -1.87
N THR A 305 -13.59 1.51 -0.57
CA THR A 305 -12.76 2.51 0.11
C THR A 305 -11.35 2.58 -0.49
N PHE A 306 -10.77 1.45 -0.86
CA PHE A 306 -9.46 1.36 -1.50
C PHE A 306 -9.59 1.27 -3.02
N GLY A 307 -10.29 0.25 -3.53
CA GLY A 307 -10.32 -0.06 -4.95
C GLY A 307 -10.98 1.04 -5.79
N ALA A 308 -12.20 1.49 -5.44
CA ALA A 308 -12.87 2.55 -6.20
C ALA A 308 -12.11 3.88 -6.09
N THR A 309 -11.51 4.18 -4.91
CA THR A 309 -10.68 5.37 -4.72
C THR A 309 -9.45 5.34 -5.61
N GLN A 310 -8.75 4.21 -5.68
CA GLN A 310 -7.57 4.04 -6.54
C GLN A 310 -7.95 4.19 -8.03
N LEU A 311 -9.03 3.55 -8.47
CA LEU A 311 -9.52 3.67 -9.84
C LEU A 311 -9.94 5.12 -10.15
N GLY A 312 -10.64 5.78 -9.23
CA GLY A 312 -11.05 7.18 -9.37
C GLY A 312 -9.87 8.14 -9.46
N ALA A 313 -8.82 7.91 -8.67
CA ALA A 313 -7.57 8.66 -8.71
C ALA A 313 -6.84 8.48 -10.05
N MET A 314 -6.71 7.24 -10.53
CA MET A 314 -6.08 6.96 -11.83
C MET A 314 -6.90 7.53 -12.99
N ALA A 315 -8.23 7.41 -12.94
CA ALA A 315 -9.11 8.03 -13.92
C ALA A 315 -8.98 9.57 -13.93
N ALA A 316 -8.83 10.20 -12.76
CA ALA A 316 -8.61 11.65 -12.65
C ALA A 316 -7.25 12.06 -13.26
N VAL A 317 -6.18 11.31 -12.98
CA VAL A 317 -4.88 11.55 -13.61
C VAL A 317 -4.97 11.39 -15.12
N SER A 318 -5.61 10.32 -15.59
CA SER A 318 -5.78 10.10 -17.04
C SER A 318 -6.58 11.20 -17.73
N ALA A 319 -7.66 11.68 -17.09
CA ALA A 319 -8.60 12.63 -17.69
C ALA A 319 -8.20 14.10 -17.56
N TYR A 320 -7.42 14.46 -16.51
CA TYR A 320 -7.18 15.87 -16.17
C TYR A 320 -5.71 16.25 -16.15
N ALA A 321 -4.77 15.30 -16.19
CA ALA A 321 -3.36 15.65 -16.29
C ALA A 321 -3.04 16.11 -17.72
N PRO A 322 -2.32 17.23 -17.89
CA PRO A 322 -1.85 17.67 -19.19
C PRO A 322 -0.94 16.62 -19.86
N ASP A 323 -0.88 16.66 -21.19
CA ASP A 323 0.03 15.78 -21.92
C ASP A 323 1.47 16.02 -21.46
N GLY A 324 2.22 14.92 -21.29
CA GLY A 324 3.60 14.95 -20.73
C GLY A 324 3.68 15.14 -19.21
N ALA A 325 2.59 15.49 -18.50
CA ALA A 325 2.60 15.71 -17.06
C ALA A 325 1.99 14.54 -16.23
N ARG A 326 1.54 13.45 -16.88
CA ARG A 326 0.87 12.31 -16.20
C ARG A 326 1.77 11.64 -15.14
N GLY A 327 3.04 11.45 -15.45
CA GLY A 327 4.00 10.88 -14.49
C GLY A 327 4.18 11.77 -13.26
N ARG A 328 4.29 13.10 -13.45
CA ARG A 328 4.35 14.05 -12.34
C ARG A 328 3.05 14.07 -11.52
N ALA A 329 1.89 14.03 -12.17
CA ALA A 329 0.59 13.95 -11.49
C ALA A 329 0.51 12.69 -10.61
N GLN A 330 0.98 11.56 -11.09
CA GLN A 330 1.00 10.29 -10.34
C GLN A 330 2.00 10.33 -9.17
N GLY A 331 3.19 10.92 -9.38
CA GLY A 331 4.15 11.15 -8.31
C GLY A 331 3.60 12.08 -7.22
N THR A 332 2.91 13.17 -7.63
CA THR A 332 2.23 14.09 -6.71
C THR A 332 1.12 13.39 -5.91
N LEU A 333 0.28 12.58 -6.57
CA LEU A 333 -0.74 11.77 -5.90
C LEU A 333 -0.13 10.86 -4.84
N SER A 334 0.96 10.15 -5.19
CA SER A 334 1.64 9.25 -4.26
C SER A 334 2.24 10.00 -3.06
N ALA A 335 2.88 11.15 -3.29
CA ALA A 335 3.48 11.96 -2.24
C ALA A 335 2.43 12.56 -1.29
N VAL A 336 1.34 13.11 -1.83
CA VAL A 336 0.23 13.67 -1.03
C VAL A 336 -0.46 12.58 -0.22
N ASN A 337 -0.75 11.43 -0.86
CA ASN A 337 -1.34 10.28 -0.18
C ASN A 337 -0.47 9.82 0.99
N ALA A 338 0.83 9.63 0.77
CA ALA A 338 1.73 9.17 1.82
C ALA A 338 1.89 10.22 2.93
N GLY A 339 1.98 11.52 2.61
CA GLY A 339 2.06 12.59 3.60
C GLY A 339 0.84 12.65 4.52
N ILE A 340 -0.39 12.59 3.97
CA ILE A 340 -1.62 12.57 4.78
C ILE A 340 -1.73 11.26 5.56
N SER A 341 -1.32 10.13 4.98
CA SER A 341 -1.33 8.82 5.66
C SER A 341 -0.41 8.77 6.88
N VAL A 342 0.77 9.44 6.83
CA VAL A 342 1.65 9.57 8.00
C VAL A 342 0.90 10.27 9.13
N VAL A 343 0.28 11.42 8.86
CA VAL A 343 -0.47 12.19 9.86
C VAL A 343 -1.65 11.38 10.41
N ALA A 344 -2.40 10.72 9.54
CA ALA A 344 -3.54 9.89 9.93
C ALA A 344 -3.10 8.71 10.82
N THR A 345 -1.99 8.04 10.50
CA THR A 345 -1.47 6.92 11.28
C THR A 345 -0.98 7.39 12.67
N LEU A 346 -0.25 8.51 12.74
CA LEU A 346 0.16 9.11 14.00
C LEU A 346 -1.05 9.50 14.86
N GLY A 347 -2.02 10.19 14.25
CA GLY A 347 -3.27 10.59 14.91
C GLY A 347 -4.08 9.38 15.39
N SER A 348 -4.07 8.27 14.65
CA SER A 348 -4.74 7.02 15.05
C SER A 348 -4.15 6.44 16.34
N GLY A 349 -2.82 6.50 16.53
CA GLY A 349 -2.19 6.03 17.74
C GLY A 349 -2.60 6.85 18.97
N VAL A 350 -2.67 8.18 18.83
CA VAL A 350 -3.14 9.09 19.90
C VAL A 350 -4.60 8.83 20.22
N ALA A 351 -5.44 8.69 19.19
CA ALA A 351 -6.87 8.45 19.35
C ALA A 351 -7.16 7.07 19.94
N TYR A 352 -6.44 6.04 19.52
CA TYR A 352 -6.59 4.68 20.03
C TYR A 352 -6.24 4.59 21.51
N ARG A 353 -5.18 5.27 21.94
CA ARG A 353 -4.84 5.38 23.37
C ARG A 353 -5.93 6.09 24.19
N ALA A 354 -6.56 7.11 23.62
CA ALA A 354 -7.58 7.88 24.32
C ALA A 354 -8.91 7.13 24.50
N GLY A 355 -9.30 6.27 23.54
CA GLY A 355 -10.60 5.63 23.58
C GLY A 355 -10.76 4.39 22.66
N GLY A 356 -9.68 3.62 22.41
CA GLY A 356 -9.74 2.38 21.60
C GLY A 356 -10.43 2.60 20.24
N PRO A 357 -11.69 2.12 20.06
CA PRO A 357 -12.40 2.23 18.79
C PRO A 357 -12.68 3.65 18.33
N LEU A 358 -12.54 4.66 19.19
CA LEU A 358 -12.63 6.08 18.79
C LEU A 358 -11.68 6.44 17.64
N ALA A 359 -10.54 5.75 17.56
CA ALA A 359 -9.60 5.93 16.46
C ALA A 359 -10.26 5.68 15.10
N PHE A 360 -11.14 4.69 14.98
CA PHE A 360 -11.87 4.40 13.73
C PHE A 360 -12.85 5.52 13.38
N LEU A 361 -13.62 5.99 14.37
CA LEU A 361 -14.59 7.08 14.16
C LEU A 361 -13.92 8.38 13.69
N LEU A 362 -12.74 8.70 14.22
CA LEU A 362 -11.98 9.89 13.85
C LEU A 362 -11.44 9.85 12.41
N MET A 363 -11.55 8.73 11.71
CA MET A 363 -11.28 8.66 10.28
C MET A 363 -12.46 9.14 9.42
N ALA A 364 -13.68 9.20 9.95
CA ALA A 364 -14.87 9.64 9.21
C ALA A 364 -14.78 11.11 8.74
N PRO A 365 -14.34 12.10 9.56
CA PRO A 365 -14.10 13.47 9.11
C PRO A 365 -13.10 13.56 7.94
N LEU A 366 -12.05 12.75 7.95
CA LEU A 366 -11.07 12.73 6.87
C LEU A 366 -11.67 12.19 5.56
N ALA A 367 -12.47 11.11 5.65
CA ALA A 367 -13.22 10.60 4.50
C ALA A 367 -14.28 11.60 4.00
N ALA A 368 -14.95 12.31 4.90
CA ALA A 368 -15.91 13.37 4.57
C ALA A 368 -15.25 14.56 3.88
N ALA A 369 -14.05 14.97 4.31
CA ALA A 369 -13.24 15.95 3.60
C ALA A 369 -12.91 15.47 2.18
N GLY A 370 -12.55 14.19 2.02
CA GLY A 370 -12.36 13.56 0.71
C GLY A 370 -13.60 13.65 -0.18
N LEU A 371 -14.80 13.39 0.37
CA LEU A 371 -16.06 13.55 -0.34
C LEU A 371 -16.28 15.00 -0.77
N GLY A 372 -16.08 15.95 0.13
CA GLY A 372 -16.22 17.39 -0.17
C GLY A 372 -15.29 17.83 -1.31
N LEU A 373 -14.03 17.41 -1.30
CA LEU A 373 -13.05 17.68 -2.36
C LEU A 373 -13.46 17.03 -3.69
N ALA A 374 -13.95 15.80 -3.68
CA ALA A 374 -14.44 15.12 -4.87
C ALA A 374 -15.65 15.87 -5.49
N LEU A 375 -16.59 16.33 -4.67
CA LEU A 375 -17.74 17.11 -5.11
C LEU A 375 -17.33 18.50 -5.63
N ALA A 376 -16.38 19.17 -4.94
CA ALA A 376 -15.84 20.46 -5.37
C ALA A 376 -15.15 20.35 -6.74
N SER A 377 -14.52 19.20 -7.05
CA SER A 377 -13.90 18.98 -8.37
C SER A 377 -14.90 18.98 -9.53
N ARG A 378 -16.17 18.69 -9.28
CA ARG A 378 -17.25 18.83 -10.31
C ARG A 378 -17.48 20.27 -10.70
N ARG A 379 -17.41 21.19 -9.71
CA ARG A 379 -17.69 22.63 -9.90
C ARG A 379 -16.50 23.40 -10.48
N ALA A 380 -15.29 22.84 -10.33
CA ALA A 380 -14.09 23.44 -10.90
C ALA A 380 -14.14 23.26 -12.43
N ARG A 381 -14.51 24.36 -13.15
CA ARG A 381 -14.49 24.41 -14.62
C ARG A 381 -13.08 24.11 -15.09
N GLY A 382 -12.95 23.19 -16.05
CA GLY A 382 -11.72 23.06 -16.81
C GLY A 382 -11.42 24.41 -17.47
N VAL A 383 -10.17 24.87 -17.38
CA VAL A 383 -9.71 25.95 -18.25
C VAL A 383 -9.90 25.42 -19.66
N ARG A 384 -10.85 25.99 -20.40
CA ARG A 384 -10.92 25.79 -21.85
C ARG A 384 -9.59 26.33 -22.39
N LEU A 385 -8.77 25.43 -22.92
CA LEU A 385 -7.68 25.85 -23.78
C LEU A 385 -8.33 26.59 -24.95
N GLU A 386 -8.05 27.89 -25.04
CA GLU A 386 -8.41 28.73 -26.18
C GLU A 386 -7.61 28.27 -27.42
N THR A 387 -8.03 27.18 -28.04
CA THR A 387 -7.49 26.73 -29.33
C THR A 387 -8.52 26.70 -30.44
N ASP A 388 -9.69 27.31 -30.24
CA ASP A 388 -10.72 27.49 -31.30
C ASP A 388 -10.98 28.96 -31.58
N ARG A 389 -9.94 29.73 -31.86
CA ARG A 389 -10.04 30.99 -32.58
C ARG A 389 -8.89 31.08 -33.57
N GLN A 390 -9.03 30.44 -34.69
CA GLN A 390 -8.43 30.90 -35.91
C GLN A 390 -9.54 31.16 -36.91
N PRO A 391 -9.50 32.37 -37.56
CA PRO A 391 -10.53 32.83 -38.49
C PRO A 391 -10.54 32.04 -39.80
#